data_5c3a44f17dc336817569a3b7e3dcba31
#
_entry.id   5c3a44f17dc336817569a3b7e3dcba31
#
_cell.length_a   1.000
_cell.length_b   1.000
_cell.length_c   1.000
_cell.angle_alpha   90.00
_cell.angle_beta   90.00
_cell.angle_gamma   90.00
#
_symmetry.space_group_name_H-M   'P 1'
#
loop_
_entity.id
_entity.type
_entity.pdbx_description
1 polymer ?
#
loop_
_entity_poly.entity_id
_entity_poly.type
_entity_poly.pdbx_seq_one_letter_code
_entity_poly.pdbx_strand_id
1 'polypeptide(L)'
;MAGVSRRVDSAPLAGGIQGVSRRRPRLDPQLAVHIDFHGQLIAAIELVSPRNKDRADAKETYAHRYLVYLRLGVHLLLVDVLPRPKGFSFSDLITTSLGLALPPLPPPFAAAYRVGEVVPVGEDLGSLVGLWRRPLQVGQPLPALPLPLSVHRAVVIDLEETYQRAAKRAYLD
;
A
#
# COMPACT_ATOMS: atom_id res chain seq x y z
N MET A 1 -1.19 -10.63 17.49
CA MET A 1 -1.43 -9.69 16.36
C MET A 1 -1.18 -8.28 16.87
N ALA A 2 -0.12 -7.63 16.43
CA ALA A 2 0.15 -6.25 16.81
C ALA A 2 -0.25 -5.34 15.65
N GLY A 3 -1.43 -4.71 15.75
CA GLY A 3 -1.82 -3.61 14.90
C GLY A 3 -1.30 -2.32 15.54
N VAL A 4 -0.47 -1.57 14.82
CA VAL A 4 -0.04 -0.23 15.25
C VAL A 4 -0.94 0.78 14.58
N SER A 5 -1.68 1.56 15.38
CA SER A 5 -2.44 2.71 14.91
C SER A 5 -1.72 3.98 15.36
N ARG A 6 -1.36 4.88 14.46
CA ARG A 6 -0.74 6.16 14.77
C ARG A 6 -1.36 7.30 13.98
N ARG A 7 -1.37 8.49 14.58
CA ARG A 7 -1.77 9.74 13.94
C ARG A 7 -0.70 10.18 12.93
N VAL A 8 -1.15 10.74 11.83
CA VAL A 8 -0.29 11.34 10.79
C VAL A 8 -0.74 12.78 10.59
N ASP A 9 0.20 13.71 10.77
CA ASP A 9 0.00 15.12 10.47
C ASP A 9 -0.12 15.31 8.96
N SER A 10 -1.15 16.01 8.52
CA SER A 10 -1.26 16.48 7.14
C SER A 10 -0.55 17.81 7.04
N ALA A 11 0.74 17.81 6.73
CA ALA A 11 1.42 19.04 6.36
C ALA A 11 0.71 19.71 5.16
N PRO A 12 0.39 21.01 5.20
CA PRO A 12 -0.19 21.70 4.05
C PRO A 12 0.82 21.68 2.92
N LEU A 13 0.44 21.10 1.79
CA LEU A 13 1.19 21.28 0.54
C LEU A 13 0.99 22.73 0.10
N ALA A 14 1.99 23.59 0.34
CA ALA A 14 2.07 24.91 -0.25
C ALA A 14 2.26 24.75 -1.77
N GLY A 15 1.15 24.83 -2.50
CA GLY A 15 1.09 24.71 -3.95
C GLY A 15 -0.33 24.37 -4.35
N GLY A 16 -1.13 25.39 -4.65
CA GLY A 16 -2.52 25.23 -5.07
C GLY A 16 -2.61 24.32 -6.28
N ILE A 17 -3.24 23.16 -6.12
CA ILE A 17 -3.63 22.30 -7.23
C ILE A 17 -4.84 22.95 -7.89
N GLN A 18 -4.60 23.85 -8.86
CA GLN A 18 -5.60 24.23 -9.83
C GLN A 18 -5.70 23.12 -10.88
N GLY A 19 -6.83 22.41 -10.89
CA GLY A 19 -7.17 21.44 -11.92
C GLY A 19 -7.18 20.01 -11.40
N VAL A 20 -8.33 19.57 -10.90
CA VAL A 20 -8.62 18.14 -10.75
C VAL A 20 -8.77 17.56 -12.15
N SER A 21 -7.68 17.02 -12.70
CA SER A 21 -7.75 16.20 -13.90
C SER A 21 -8.51 14.93 -13.57
N ARG A 22 -9.70 14.77 -14.17
CA ARG A 22 -10.49 13.53 -14.14
C ARG A 22 -9.84 12.38 -14.94
N ARG A 23 -8.61 12.54 -15.38
CA ARG A 23 -7.87 11.43 -15.99
C ARG A 23 -7.44 10.48 -14.89
N ARG A 24 -8.11 9.33 -14.82
CA ARG A 24 -7.62 8.17 -14.05
C ARG A 24 -6.16 7.93 -14.46
N PRO A 25 -5.21 7.83 -13.54
CA PRO A 25 -3.86 7.44 -13.90
C PRO A 25 -3.95 6.13 -14.69
N ARG A 26 -3.23 6.00 -15.80
CA ARG A 26 -3.07 4.73 -16.49
C ARG A 26 -2.33 3.79 -15.56
N LEU A 27 -3.06 2.97 -14.85
CA LEU A 27 -2.54 1.92 -13.99
C LEU A 27 -2.13 0.77 -14.89
N ASP A 28 -1.00 0.15 -14.61
CA ASP A 28 -0.64 -1.10 -15.27
C ASP A 28 -1.65 -2.17 -14.81
N PRO A 29 -2.59 -2.61 -15.66
CA PRO A 29 -3.69 -3.45 -15.24
C PRO A 29 -3.25 -4.87 -14.87
N GLN A 30 -1.98 -5.22 -15.12
CA GLN A 30 -1.47 -6.58 -14.89
C GLN A 30 -0.97 -6.80 -13.45
N LEU A 31 -0.74 -5.74 -12.67
CA LEU A 31 -0.08 -5.81 -11.37
C LEU A 31 -0.86 -5.18 -10.23
N ALA A 32 -2.05 -4.66 -10.51
CA ALA A 32 -2.91 -4.06 -9.50
C ALA A 32 -4.35 -4.57 -9.61
N VAL A 33 -4.95 -4.86 -8.45
CA VAL A 33 -6.39 -5.13 -8.32
C VAL A 33 -7.02 -3.94 -7.63
N HIS A 34 -8.00 -3.33 -8.29
CA HIS A 34 -8.75 -2.19 -7.76
C HIS A 34 -10.14 -2.62 -7.34
N ILE A 35 -10.55 -2.18 -6.15
CA ILE A 35 -11.87 -2.45 -5.59
C ILE A 35 -12.64 -1.15 -5.56
N ASP A 36 -13.69 -1.11 -6.39
CA ASP A 36 -14.57 0.04 -6.50
C ASP A 36 -15.91 -0.23 -5.80
N PHE A 37 -16.45 0.81 -5.20
CA PHE A 37 -17.81 0.83 -4.66
C PHE A 37 -18.53 2.05 -5.21
N HIS A 38 -19.62 1.83 -5.95
CA HIS A 38 -20.37 2.88 -6.66
C HIS A 38 -19.49 3.80 -7.53
N GLY A 39 -18.48 3.22 -8.20
CA GLY A 39 -17.56 3.98 -9.06
C GLY A 39 -16.46 4.74 -8.33
N GLN A 40 -16.38 4.60 -7.01
CA GLN A 40 -15.32 5.16 -6.19
C GLN A 40 -14.32 4.07 -5.81
N LEU A 41 -13.04 4.28 -6.09
CA LEU A 41 -11.97 3.40 -5.65
C LEU A 41 -11.86 3.45 -4.13
N ILE A 42 -12.02 2.31 -3.46
CA ILE A 42 -11.96 2.18 -2.00
C ILE A 42 -10.74 1.42 -1.51
N ALA A 43 -10.24 0.49 -2.29
CA ALA A 43 -9.06 -0.28 -1.93
C ALA A 43 -8.27 -0.71 -3.18
N ALA A 44 -6.97 -0.92 -3.02
CA ALA A 44 -6.07 -1.43 -4.04
C ALA A 44 -5.17 -2.53 -3.49
N ILE A 45 -4.90 -3.54 -4.31
CA ILE A 45 -3.83 -4.52 -4.09
C ILE A 45 -2.78 -4.26 -5.16
N GLU A 46 -1.57 -3.96 -4.74
CA GLU A 46 -0.44 -3.67 -5.64
C GLU A 46 0.66 -4.72 -5.46
N LEU A 47 1.04 -5.36 -6.56
CA LEU A 47 2.21 -6.23 -6.63
C LEU A 47 3.38 -5.44 -7.20
N VAL A 48 4.46 -5.33 -6.44
CA VAL A 48 5.65 -4.60 -6.88
C VAL A 48 6.36 -5.40 -7.97
N SER A 49 6.52 -4.77 -9.14
CA SER A 49 7.27 -5.34 -10.27
C SER A 49 8.71 -4.80 -10.33
N PRO A 50 9.61 -5.43 -11.10
CA PRO A 50 10.94 -4.89 -11.33
C PRO A 50 10.93 -3.46 -11.87
N ARG A 51 9.98 -3.12 -12.76
CA ARG A 51 9.83 -1.78 -13.35
C ARG A 51 9.50 -0.70 -12.32
N ASN A 52 8.91 -1.07 -11.17
CA ASN A 52 8.61 -0.11 -10.11
C ASN A 52 9.89 0.35 -9.37
N LYS A 53 10.99 -0.40 -9.53
CA LYS A 53 12.23 -0.22 -8.78
C LYS A 53 13.48 -0.03 -9.64
N ASP A 54 13.38 -0.12 -10.97
CA ASP A 54 14.53 -0.15 -11.89
C ASP A 54 15.26 1.19 -11.95
N ARG A 55 14.55 2.32 -11.74
CA ARG A 55 15.09 3.68 -11.84
C ARG A 55 14.60 4.54 -10.67
N ALA A 56 15.31 5.64 -10.42
CA ALA A 56 14.96 6.57 -9.36
C ALA A 56 13.58 7.21 -9.57
N ASP A 57 13.31 7.68 -10.79
CA ASP A 57 12.04 8.29 -11.18
C ASP A 57 10.86 7.31 -11.07
N ALA A 58 11.08 6.03 -11.39
CA ALA A 58 10.07 4.99 -11.20
C ALA A 58 9.74 4.80 -9.71
N LYS A 59 10.75 4.69 -8.85
CA LYS A 59 10.55 4.57 -7.40
C LYS A 59 9.74 5.75 -6.83
N GLU A 60 10.09 6.96 -7.22
CA GLU A 60 9.37 8.17 -6.80
C GLU A 60 7.93 8.17 -7.30
N THR A 61 7.70 7.84 -8.57
CA THR A 61 6.37 7.78 -9.18
C THR A 61 5.47 6.78 -8.46
N TYR A 62 5.96 5.57 -8.20
CA TYR A 62 5.18 4.54 -7.53
C TYR A 62 4.97 4.83 -6.05
N ALA A 63 5.99 5.33 -5.35
CA ALA A 63 5.83 5.79 -3.97
C ALA A 63 4.79 6.91 -3.86
N HIS A 64 4.83 7.89 -4.77
CA HIS A 64 3.84 8.96 -4.84
C HIS A 64 2.43 8.40 -5.06
N ARG A 65 2.25 7.44 -5.98
CA ARG A 65 0.96 6.77 -6.21
C ARG A 65 0.41 6.14 -4.93
N TYR A 66 1.22 5.39 -4.20
CA TYR A 66 0.80 4.73 -2.96
C TYR A 66 0.40 5.74 -1.89
N LEU A 67 1.16 6.83 -1.76
CA LEU A 67 0.80 7.92 -0.85
C LEU A 67 -0.47 8.65 -1.26
N VAL A 68 -0.70 8.84 -2.57
CA VAL A 68 -1.94 9.43 -3.09
C VAL A 68 -3.14 8.55 -2.78
N TYR A 69 -3.02 7.22 -2.93
CA TYR A 69 -4.09 6.31 -2.49
C TYR A 69 -4.48 6.56 -1.04
N LEU A 70 -3.50 6.54 -0.14
CA LEU A 70 -3.74 6.72 1.29
C LEU A 70 -4.32 8.11 1.62
N ARG A 71 -3.85 9.17 0.95
CA ARG A 71 -4.37 10.54 1.12
C ARG A 71 -5.82 10.69 0.64
N LEU A 72 -6.21 9.93 -0.38
CA LEU A 72 -7.57 9.91 -0.91
C LEU A 72 -8.50 8.94 -0.16
N GLY A 73 -8.04 8.34 0.94
CA GLY A 73 -8.82 7.40 1.72
C GLY A 73 -8.88 5.99 1.12
N VAL A 74 -8.09 5.71 0.08
CA VAL A 74 -8.02 4.39 -0.54
C VAL A 74 -7.12 3.50 0.30
N HIS A 75 -7.65 2.38 0.74
CA HIS A 75 -6.88 1.38 1.48
C HIS A 75 -5.93 0.62 0.55
N LEU A 76 -4.79 0.18 1.07
CA LEU A 76 -3.73 -0.43 0.24
C LEU A 76 -3.25 -1.74 0.85
N LEU A 77 -3.17 -2.79 0.02
CA LEU A 77 -2.36 -3.98 0.27
C LEU A 77 -1.20 -3.98 -0.72
N LEU A 78 0.02 -3.83 -0.21
CA LEU A 78 1.25 -3.79 -0.99
C LEU A 78 2.04 -5.07 -0.76
N VAL A 79 2.37 -5.78 -1.84
CA VAL A 79 3.17 -7.01 -1.81
C VAL A 79 4.42 -6.79 -2.64
N ASP A 80 5.59 -6.93 -2.01
CA ASP A 80 6.89 -6.75 -2.62
C ASP A 80 7.74 -8.00 -2.39
N VAL A 81 7.82 -8.84 -3.41
CA VAL A 81 8.60 -10.08 -3.39
C VAL A 81 10.02 -9.92 -3.93
N LEU A 82 10.39 -8.71 -4.35
CA LEU A 82 11.64 -8.44 -5.03
C LEU A 82 12.73 -7.93 -4.06
N PRO A 83 13.76 -8.73 -3.74
CA PRO A 83 14.79 -8.34 -2.77
C PRO A 83 15.74 -7.25 -3.26
N ARG A 84 15.63 -6.84 -4.52
CA ARG A 84 16.47 -5.79 -5.12
C ARG A 84 15.65 -4.57 -5.53
N PRO A 85 16.26 -3.37 -5.53
CA PRO A 85 17.61 -3.06 -5.06
C PRO A 85 17.74 -3.17 -3.54
N LYS A 86 18.93 -3.53 -3.05
CA LYS A 86 19.21 -3.57 -1.60
C LYS A 86 19.07 -2.16 -1.01
N GLY A 87 18.58 -2.09 0.24
CA GLY A 87 18.44 -0.82 0.96
C GLY A 87 17.26 0.05 0.52
N PHE A 88 16.36 -0.47 -0.34
CA PHE A 88 15.14 0.23 -0.74
C PHE A 88 13.90 -0.58 -0.39
N SER A 89 12.94 0.07 0.27
CA SER A 89 11.64 -0.49 0.63
C SER A 89 10.54 0.55 0.42
N PHE A 90 9.54 0.21 -0.38
CA PHE A 90 8.35 1.05 -0.49
C PHE A 90 7.60 1.18 0.83
N SER A 91 7.57 0.10 1.65
CA SER A 91 6.94 0.15 2.96
C SER A 91 7.62 1.18 3.88
N ASP A 92 8.95 1.21 3.89
CA ASP A 92 9.70 2.15 4.73
C ASP A 92 9.54 3.58 4.23
N LEU A 93 9.55 3.79 2.91
CA LEU A 93 9.31 5.09 2.31
C LEU A 93 7.91 5.63 2.65
N ILE A 94 6.87 4.78 2.50
CA ILE A 94 5.50 5.14 2.86
C ILE A 94 5.41 5.50 4.35
N THR A 95 5.92 4.64 5.24
CA THR A 95 5.84 4.87 6.69
C THR A 95 6.59 6.12 7.12
N THR A 96 7.77 6.37 6.55
CA THR A 96 8.53 7.60 6.79
C THR A 96 7.77 8.84 6.31
N SER A 97 7.18 8.78 5.10
CA SER A 97 6.39 9.89 4.55
C SER A 97 5.11 10.16 5.34
N LEU A 98 4.61 9.16 6.06
CA LEU A 98 3.48 9.29 6.98
C LEU A 98 3.91 9.69 8.40
N GLY A 99 5.17 10.01 8.66
CA GLY A 99 5.69 10.36 9.98
C GLY A 99 5.70 9.20 10.97
N LEU A 100 5.64 7.95 10.50
CA LEU A 100 5.63 6.77 11.37
C LEU A 100 7.05 6.28 11.63
N ALA A 101 7.51 6.38 12.88
CA ALA A 101 8.79 5.81 13.31
C ALA A 101 8.64 4.31 13.59
N LEU A 102 8.88 3.47 12.59
CA LEU A 102 8.78 2.01 12.67
C LEU A 102 10.11 1.35 12.33
N PRO A 103 10.36 0.12 12.83
CA PRO A 103 11.51 -0.66 12.39
C PRO A 103 11.48 -0.86 10.87
N PRO A 104 12.63 -0.87 10.19
CA PRO A 104 12.71 -1.15 8.76
C PRO A 104 12.04 -2.47 8.38
N LEU A 105 11.42 -2.51 7.20
CA LEU A 105 10.87 -3.72 6.61
C LEU A 105 11.42 -3.86 5.18
N PRO A 106 12.62 -4.43 5.04
CA PRO A 106 13.19 -4.67 3.72
C PRO A 106 12.38 -5.72 2.96
N PRO A 107 12.34 -5.65 1.61
CA PRO A 107 11.74 -6.72 0.81
C PRO A 107 12.54 -8.03 0.95
N PRO A 108 11.85 -9.19 0.84
CA PRO A 108 10.44 -9.33 0.50
C PRO A 108 9.49 -9.11 1.68
N PHE A 109 8.35 -8.46 1.41
CA PHE A 109 7.33 -8.19 2.44
C PHE A 109 5.92 -8.12 1.86
N ALA A 110 4.92 -8.20 2.75
CA ALA A 110 3.54 -7.79 2.49
C ALA A 110 3.09 -6.80 3.59
N ALA A 111 2.41 -5.73 3.19
CA ALA A 111 1.94 -4.70 4.12
C ALA A 111 0.55 -4.20 3.73
N ALA A 112 -0.36 -4.16 4.70
CA ALA A 112 -1.70 -3.61 4.53
C ALA A 112 -1.83 -2.29 5.29
N TYR A 113 -2.45 -1.31 4.64
CA TYR A 113 -2.65 0.05 5.15
C TYR A 113 -4.15 0.35 5.17
N ARG A 114 -4.68 0.68 6.36
CA ARG A 114 -6.05 1.15 6.53
C ARG A 114 -6.03 2.64 6.80
N VAL A 115 -6.67 3.42 5.95
CA VAL A 115 -6.95 4.82 6.24
C VAL A 115 -8.15 4.87 7.18
N GLY A 116 -7.98 5.49 8.32
CA GLY A 116 -8.99 5.66 9.34
C GLY A 116 -9.68 7.02 9.29
N GLU A 117 -10.27 7.41 10.41
CA GLU A 117 -10.98 8.68 10.55
C GLU A 117 -10.00 9.86 10.52
N VAL A 118 -10.51 10.99 10.03
CA VAL A 118 -9.84 12.28 10.14
C VAL A 118 -10.00 12.77 11.57
N VAL A 119 -8.89 13.16 12.19
CA VAL A 119 -8.85 13.60 13.59
C VAL A 119 -8.06 14.91 13.71
N PRO A 120 -8.40 15.79 14.65
CA PRO A 120 -7.59 16.97 14.94
C PRO A 120 -6.18 16.59 15.42
N VAL A 121 -5.16 17.25 14.89
CA VAL A 121 -3.76 17.11 15.28
C VAL A 121 -3.18 18.51 15.43
N GLY A 122 -3.15 19.03 16.67
CA GLY A 122 -2.84 20.45 16.91
C GLY A 122 -3.86 21.37 16.24
N GLU A 123 -3.38 22.29 15.38
CA GLU A 123 -4.22 23.20 14.58
C GLU A 123 -4.65 22.60 13.24
N ASP A 124 -4.10 21.43 12.86
CA ASP A 124 -4.34 20.76 11.58
C ASP A 124 -5.29 19.57 11.71
N LEU A 125 -5.60 18.95 10.56
CA LEU A 125 -6.32 17.68 10.47
C LEU A 125 -5.36 16.59 10.05
N GLY A 126 -5.38 15.47 10.74
CA GLY A 126 -4.64 14.25 10.41
C GLY A 126 -5.57 13.06 10.22
N SER A 127 -5.05 11.97 9.68
CA SER A 127 -5.78 10.71 9.57
C SER A 127 -5.13 9.62 10.41
N LEU A 128 -5.95 8.77 11.03
CA LEU A 128 -5.45 7.55 11.65
C LEU A 128 -5.07 6.55 10.55
N VAL A 129 -3.89 5.93 10.66
CA VAL A 129 -3.48 4.86 9.77
C VAL A 129 -3.26 3.58 10.54
N GLY A 130 -4.07 2.56 10.24
CA GLY A 130 -3.84 1.19 10.69
C GLY A 130 -2.88 0.47 9.76
N LEU A 131 -1.94 -0.29 10.32
CA LEU A 131 -0.88 -0.91 9.54
C LEU A 131 -0.58 -2.33 10.02
N TRP A 132 -0.53 -3.27 9.06
CA TRP A 132 -0.10 -4.66 9.25
C TRP A 132 1.08 -4.92 8.33
N ARG A 133 2.24 -5.25 8.90
CA ARG A 133 3.49 -5.50 8.17
C ARG A 133 3.97 -6.93 8.45
N ARG A 134 4.34 -7.65 7.39
CA ARG A 134 4.85 -9.00 7.48
C ARG A 134 6.07 -9.17 6.56
N PRO A 135 7.24 -9.53 7.10
CA PRO A 135 8.34 -10.00 6.27
C PRO A 135 7.94 -11.32 5.63
N LEU A 136 8.37 -11.52 4.39
CA LEU A 136 8.21 -12.78 3.68
C LEU A 136 9.55 -13.52 3.66
N GLN A 137 9.50 -14.84 3.67
CA GLN A 137 10.69 -15.69 3.65
C GLN A 137 10.51 -16.83 2.64
N VAL A 138 11.56 -17.08 1.86
CA VAL A 138 11.57 -18.19 0.90
C VAL A 138 11.40 -19.51 1.66
N GLY A 139 10.53 -20.38 1.18
CA GLY A 139 10.24 -21.67 1.81
C GLY A 139 9.24 -21.61 2.96
N GLN A 140 8.69 -20.43 3.27
CA GLN A 140 7.61 -20.27 4.23
C GLN A 140 6.31 -19.91 3.52
N PRO A 141 5.14 -20.37 4.01
CA PRO A 141 3.85 -19.97 3.46
C PRO A 141 3.67 -18.45 3.49
N LEU A 142 3.00 -17.92 2.48
CA LEU A 142 2.65 -16.51 2.43
C LEU A 142 1.57 -16.20 3.48
N PRO A 143 1.61 -15.01 4.11
CA PRO A 143 0.67 -14.67 5.18
C PRO A 143 -0.72 -14.34 4.63
N ALA A 144 -1.72 -14.52 5.48
CA ALA A 144 -3.00 -13.87 5.31
C ALA A 144 -2.95 -12.46 5.90
N LEU A 145 -3.47 -11.47 5.16
CA LEU A 145 -3.50 -10.06 5.56
C LEU A 145 -4.90 -9.46 5.38
N PRO A 146 -5.32 -8.53 6.25
CA PRO A 146 -6.56 -7.81 6.04
C PRO A 146 -6.40 -6.85 4.85
N LEU A 147 -7.36 -6.85 3.94
CA LEU A 147 -7.60 -5.76 3.01
C LEU A 147 -8.78 -4.95 3.53
N PRO A 148 -8.54 -3.77 4.10
CA PRO A 148 -9.62 -2.92 4.55
C PRO A 148 -10.46 -2.42 3.38
N LEU A 149 -11.78 -2.37 3.58
CA LEU A 149 -12.75 -1.82 2.62
C LEU A 149 -13.43 -0.57 3.19
N SER A 150 -13.31 -0.37 4.48
CA SER A 150 -13.74 0.83 5.20
C SER A 150 -13.03 0.90 6.55
N VAL A 151 -13.34 1.92 7.35
CA VAL A 151 -12.84 2.05 8.73
C VAL A 151 -13.20 0.84 9.61
N HIS A 152 -14.34 0.19 9.33
CA HIS A 152 -14.89 -0.89 10.17
C HIS A 152 -14.95 -2.26 9.49
N ARG A 153 -14.65 -2.33 8.19
CA ARG A 153 -14.77 -3.58 7.41
C ARG A 153 -13.46 -3.91 6.71
N ALA A 154 -13.11 -5.19 6.75
CA ALA A 154 -11.98 -5.74 5.99
C ALA A 154 -12.33 -7.14 5.52
N VAL A 155 -11.72 -7.56 4.41
CA VAL A 155 -11.67 -8.95 3.98
C VAL A 155 -10.27 -9.48 4.26
N VAL A 156 -10.17 -10.76 4.57
CA VAL A 156 -8.88 -11.42 4.71
C VAL A 156 -8.44 -11.90 3.34
N ILE A 157 -7.27 -11.46 2.90
CA ILE A 157 -6.62 -11.95 1.70
C ILE A 157 -5.60 -13.00 2.11
N ASP A 158 -5.87 -14.24 1.79
CA ASP A 158 -4.91 -15.34 1.91
C ASP A 158 -3.99 -15.32 0.68
N LEU A 159 -2.75 -14.82 0.89
CA LEU A 159 -1.79 -14.69 -0.20
C LEU A 159 -1.28 -16.07 -0.66
N GLU A 160 -1.18 -17.05 0.25
CA GLU A 160 -0.75 -18.40 -0.10
C GLU A 160 -1.78 -19.11 -0.99
N GLU A 161 -3.05 -19.11 -0.59
CA GLU A 161 -4.11 -19.69 -1.40
C GLU A 161 -4.21 -19.00 -2.77
N THR A 162 -4.09 -17.68 -2.79
CA THR A 162 -4.11 -16.88 -4.02
C THR A 162 -2.95 -17.26 -4.94
N TYR A 163 -1.74 -17.40 -4.39
CA TYR A 163 -0.55 -17.82 -5.12
C TYR A 163 -0.72 -19.24 -5.69
N GLN A 164 -1.14 -20.20 -4.86
CA GLN A 164 -1.33 -21.60 -5.27
C GLN A 164 -2.36 -21.73 -6.40
N ARG A 165 -3.45 -21.00 -6.32
CA ARG A 165 -4.46 -20.96 -7.40
C ARG A 165 -3.89 -20.36 -8.70
N ALA A 166 -3.09 -19.30 -8.59
CA ALA A 166 -2.44 -18.69 -9.76
C ALA A 166 -1.41 -19.62 -10.38
N ALA A 167 -0.57 -20.29 -9.56
CA ALA A 167 0.44 -21.24 -10.01
C ALA A 167 -0.19 -22.39 -10.78
N LYS A 168 -1.25 -23.02 -10.23
CA LYS A 168 -1.98 -24.09 -10.94
C LYS A 168 -2.54 -23.64 -12.29
N ARG A 169 -3.08 -22.42 -12.38
CA ARG A 169 -3.59 -21.87 -13.64
C ARG A 169 -2.49 -21.60 -14.66
N ALA A 170 -1.29 -21.26 -14.18
CA ALA A 170 -0.13 -21.01 -15.02
C ALA A 170 0.68 -22.28 -15.33
N TYR A 171 0.24 -23.46 -14.89
CA TYR A 171 0.96 -24.75 -15.03
C TYR A 171 2.35 -24.71 -14.39
N LEU A 172 2.49 -24.00 -13.29
CA LEU A 172 3.72 -23.91 -12.50
C LEU A 172 3.60 -24.83 -11.28
N ASP A 173 3.46 -26.14 -11.52
CA ASP A 173 3.41 -27.17 -10.47
C ASP A 173 4.81 -27.52 -9.95
#